data_7b4f47eb24af32445f9732b61599648f
#
_entry.id   7b4f47eb24af32445f9732b61599648f
#
_cell.length_a   1.000
_cell.length_b   1.000
_cell.length_c   1.000
_cell.angle_alpha   90.00
_cell.angle_beta   90.00
_cell.angle_gamma   90.00
#
_symmetry.space_group_name_H-M   'P 1'
#
loop_
_entity.id
_entity.type
_entity.pdbx_description
1 polymer ?
#
loop_
_entity_poly.entity_id
_entity_poly.type
_entity_poly.pdbx_seq_one_letter_code
_entity_poly.pdbx_strand_id
1 'polypeptide(L)'
;IMFLNKMAALSLMLVSSLVFAKVSIQDEMGTFEIDTVPQRIVALEFSFVDALANLGVSPVGVADDGKATNVIPQIRNKVQPWTSVGSRYQPSLEAIAALKPDLIIADGGRSAETYQELLKIAPTVMLKSRGETYEENLISVAKIGEILGKKELINQVIKDHHKRMDDFAENIVSEQRFQFGVTNEKGLWIHGPKSYAGSVMERLGLSTSVPDERENAYIATTLEQLIKANPDVFLIGKYGDKTIIDVWQENPLWNLIEAVKNKKVTEVEPLLWSKNRGLIAAEIMAKELEIMVKQVK
;
A
#
# COMPACT_ATOMS: atom_id res chain seq x y z
N ILE A 1 53.42 -51.63 33.32
CA ILE A 1 52.95 -51.54 31.92
C ILE A 1 51.50 -51.10 32.00
N MET A 2 51.29 -49.83 31.80
CA MET A 2 49.96 -49.17 31.93
C MET A 2 49.48 -48.84 30.55
N PHE A 3 48.38 -49.47 30.08
CA PHE A 3 47.73 -49.14 28.81
C PHE A 3 46.70 -47.99 29.01
N LEU A 4 46.97 -46.89 28.42
CA LEU A 4 46.05 -45.73 28.39
C LEU A 4 45.10 -45.88 27.21
N ASN A 5 43.85 -46.22 27.45
CA ASN A 5 42.78 -46.17 26.42
C ASN A 5 42.35 -44.75 26.18
N LYS A 6 42.65 -44.21 24.98
CA LYS A 6 42.05 -42.97 24.48
C LYS A 6 40.70 -43.27 23.85
N MET A 7 39.64 -42.96 24.56
CA MET A 7 38.29 -42.84 23.96
C MET A 7 38.20 -41.51 23.20
N ALA A 8 38.18 -41.59 21.88
CA ALA A 8 37.81 -40.43 21.03
C ALA A 8 36.30 -40.31 21.01
N ALA A 9 35.75 -39.27 21.66
CA ALA A 9 34.34 -38.90 21.55
C ALA A 9 34.11 -38.21 20.19
N LEU A 10 33.45 -38.93 19.29
CA LEU A 10 32.99 -38.40 18.01
C LEU A 10 31.73 -37.59 18.25
N SER A 11 31.87 -36.25 18.33
CA SER A 11 30.71 -35.32 18.44
C SER A 11 30.01 -35.23 17.09
N LEU A 12 28.87 -35.90 16.97
CA LEU A 12 28.00 -35.81 15.79
C LEU A 12 27.24 -34.49 15.86
N MET A 13 27.68 -33.47 15.15
CA MET A 13 26.91 -32.25 14.95
C MET A 13 25.72 -32.57 14.03
N LEU A 14 24.54 -32.71 14.61
CA LEU A 14 23.28 -32.68 13.87
C LEU A 14 23.11 -31.27 13.28
N VAL A 15 23.42 -31.09 12.01
CA VAL A 15 23.00 -29.95 11.24
C VAL A 15 21.52 -30.16 10.91
N SER A 16 20.65 -29.60 11.74
CA SER A 16 19.21 -29.48 11.40
C SER A 16 19.08 -28.55 10.20
N SER A 17 19.03 -29.10 8.99
CA SER A 17 18.57 -28.38 7.83
C SER A 17 17.10 -28.07 8.07
N LEU A 18 16.79 -26.79 8.33
CA LEU A 18 15.42 -26.28 8.28
C LEU A 18 14.93 -26.49 6.84
N VAL A 19 14.15 -27.54 6.63
CA VAL A 19 13.47 -27.77 5.36
C VAL A 19 12.35 -26.74 5.30
N PHE A 20 12.52 -25.73 4.45
CA PHE A 20 11.44 -24.81 4.11
C PHE A 20 10.38 -25.60 3.34
N ALA A 21 9.16 -25.62 3.85
CA ALA A 21 8.06 -26.26 3.13
C ALA A 21 7.70 -25.41 1.90
N LYS A 22 7.51 -26.07 0.74
CA LYS A 22 7.03 -25.42 -0.47
C LYS A 22 5.78 -24.61 -0.17
N VAL A 23 5.79 -23.33 -0.54
CA VAL A 23 4.63 -22.43 -0.45
C VAL A 23 3.92 -22.42 -1.78
N SER A 24 2.60 -22.56 -1.76
CA SER A 24 1.72 -22.49 -2.92
C SER A 24 0.56 -21.55 -2.59
N ILE A 25 0.41 -20.48 -3.35
CA ILE A 25 -0.68 -19.50 -3.19
C ILE A 25 -1.37 -19.26 -4.53
N GLN A 26 -2.61 -18.77 -4.48
CA GLN A 26 -3.27 -18.21 -5.65
C GLN A 26 -2.90 -16.74 -5.77
N ASP A 27 -2.36 -16.35 -6.92
CA ASP A 27 -2.10 -14.97 -7.31
C ASP A 27 -3.01 -14.53 -8.47
N GLU A 28 -2.78 -13.37 -9.06
CA GLU A 28 -3.64 -12.86 -10.15
C GLU A 28 -3.39 -13.56 -11.50
N MET A 29 -2.33 -14.36 -11.62
CA MET A 29 -1.98 -15.13 -12.82
C MET A 29 -2.25 -16.62 -12.65
N GLY A 30 -2.68 -17.07 -11.47
CA GLY A 30 -2.98 -18.46 -11.17
C GLY A 30 -2.29 -18.97 -9.91
N THR A 31 -1.63 -20.13 -9.99
CA THR A 31 -0.91 -20.69 -8.86
C THR A 31 0.55 -20.27 -8.90
N PHE A 32 0.98 -19.54 -7.87
CA PHE A 32 2.39 -19.22 -7.62
C PHE A 32 2.96 -20.20 -6.60
N GLU A 33 4.13 -20.76 -6.89
CA GLU A 33 4.82 -21.70 -6.01
C GLU A 33 6.27 -21.28 -5.82
N ILE A 34 6.76 -21.45 -4.58
CA ILE A 34 8.16 -21.22 -4.24
C ILE A 34 8.59 -22.23 -3.17
N ASP A 35 9.80 -22.78 -3.31
CA ASP A 35 10.35 -23.84 -2.43
C ASP A 35 11.53 -23.37 -1.57
N THR A 36 11.89 -22.10 -1.67
CA THR A 36 12.94 -21.44 -0.88
C THR A 36 12.45 -20.11 -0.32
N VAL A 37 12.96 -19.71 0.84
CA VAL A 37 12.68 -18.38 1.41
C VAL A 37 13.44 -17.33 0.62
N PRO A 38 12.74 -16.39 -0.05
CA PRO A 38 13.40 -15.33 -0.79
C PRO A 38 14.25 -14.44 0.11
N GLN A 39 15.42 -14.03 -0.41
CA GLN A 39 16.38 -13.16 0.27
C GLN A 39 16.61 -11.85 -0.48
N ARG A 40 16.42 -11.85 -1.80
CA ARG A 40 16.67 -10.71 -2.67
C ARG A 40 15.38 -10.33 -3.41
N ILE A 41 14.61 -9.46 -2.78
CA ILE A 41 13.25 -9.13 -3.23
C ILE A 41 13.26 -7.80 -3.97
N VAL A 42 12.64 -7.77 -5.13
CA VAL A 42 12.28 -6.55 -5.86
C VAL A 42 10.78 -6.30 -5.72
N ALA A 43 10.40 -5.13 -5.23
CA ALA A 43 9.02 -4.71 -5.04
C ALA A 43 8.62 -3.65 -6.09
N LEU A 44 7.61 -3.92 -6.89
CA LEU A 44 7.18 -3.04 -7.97
C LEU A 44 6.00 -2.13 -7.60
N GLU A 45 5.60 -2.08 -6.32
CA GLU A 45 4.58 -1.20 -5.77
C GLU A 45 4.91 -0.76 -4.35
N PHE A 46 4.43 0.41 -3.94
CA PHE A 46 4.68 0.95 -2.59
C PHE A 46 3.96 0.16 -1.50
N SER A 47 2.79 -0.43 -1.81
CA SER A 47 2.06 -1.30 -0.88
C SER A 47 2.86 -2.56 -0.52
N PHE A 48 3.66 -3.07 -1.44
CA PHE A 48 4.53 -4.21 -1.16
C PHE A 48 5.73 -3.82 -0.27
N VAL A 49 6.22 -2.57 -0.39
CA VAL A 49 7.25 -2.06 0.53
C VAL A 49 6.69 -1.89 1.94
N ASP A 50 5.44 -1.41 2.09
CA ASP A 50 4.74 -1.35 3.39
C ASP A 50 4.62 -2.76 4.02
N ALA A 51 4.21 -3.76 3.23
CA ALA A 51 4.11 -5.14 3.70
C ALA A 51 5.47 -5.69 4.16
N LEU A 52 6.52 -5.49 3.37
CA LEU A 52 7.88 -5.91 3.71
C LEU A 52 8.39 -5.21 4.97
N ALA A 53 8.12 -3.92 5.12
CA ALA A 53 8.48 -3.14 6.31
C ALA A 53 7.85 -3.70 7.59
N ASN A 54 6.58 -4.13 7.51
CA ASN A 54 5.87 -4.77 8.63
C ASN A 54 6.46 -6.16 9.00
N LEU A 55 7.14 -6.80 8.06
CA LEU A 55 7.80 -8.10 8.27
C LEU A 55 9.28 -7.97 8.67
N GLY A 56 9.81 -6.75 8.75
CA GLY A 56 11.24 -6.50 8.99
C GLY A 56 12.13 -6.97 7.84
N VAL A 57 11.61 -6.98 6.61
CA VAL A 57 12.31 -7.39 5.40
C VAL A 57 12.55 -6.17 4.52
N SER A 58 13.77 -6.04 3.99
CA SER A 58 14.16 -4.92 3.13
C SER A 58 14.25 -5.38 1.68
N PRO A 59 13.55 -4.71 0.73
CA PRO A 59 13.75 -4.99 -0.68
C PRO A 59 15.11 -4.52 -1.15
N VAL A 60 15.72 -5.23 -2.12
CA VAL A 60 16.96 -4.80 -2.78
C VAL A 60 16.69 -3.78 -3.89
N GLY A 61 15.49 -3.81 -4.46
CA GLY A 61 15.05 -2.89 -5.50
C GLY A 61 13.58 -2.53 -5.35
N VAL A 62 13.24 -1.30 -5.71
CA VAL A 62 11.85 -0.80 -5.69
C VAL A 62 11.58 0.01 -6.95
N ALA A 63 10.42 -0.21 -7.56
CA ALA A 63 9.88 0.72 -8.53
C ALA A 63 9.32 1.94 -7.78
N ASP A 64 10.16 2.95 -7.56
CA ASP A 64 9.87 4.11 -6.71
C ASP A 64 9.52 5.38 -7.49
N ASP A 65 9.21 5.23 -8.78
CA ASP A 65 8.95 6.34 -9.72
C ASP A 65 10.16 7.29 -9.82
N GLY A 66 11.37 6.76 -9.64
CA GLY A 66 12.64 7.48 -9.76
C GLY A 66 13.04 8.30 -8.51
N LYS A 67 12.26 8.21 -7.43
CA LYS A 67 12.56 8.92 -6.17
C LYS A 67 12.14 8.08 -4.95
N ALA A 68 13.12 7.66 -4.15
CA ALA A 68 12.85 6.93 -2.91
C ALA A 68 11.90 7.68 -1.96
N THR A 69 11.87 9.02 -2.02
CA THR A 69 10.97 9.86 -1.22
C THR A 69 9.50 9.76 -1.61
N ASN A 70 9.16 9.10 -2.72
CA ASN A 70 7.77 8.77 -3.06
C ASN A 70 7.18 7.70 -2.11
N VAL A 71 8.02 6.89 -1.50
CA VAL A 71 7.64 6.06 -0.35
C VAL A 71 7.76 6.91 0.90
N ILE A 72 6.68 7.03 1.67
CA ILE A 72 6.64 7.92 2.85
C ILE A 72 7.70 7.54 3.89
N PRO A 73 8.21 8.51 4.68
CA PRO A 73 9.29 8.27 5.64
C PRO A 73 8.97 7.15 6.65
N GLN A 74 7.72 7.03 7.09
CA GLN A 74 7.28 6.05 8.08
C GLN A 74 7.44 4.60 7.59
N ILE A 75 7.38 4.37 6.27
CA ILE A 75 7.67 3.09 5.64
C ILE A 75 9.17 2.98 5.35
N ARG A 76 9.73 3.99 4.68
CA ARG A 76 11.11 4.00 4.22
C ARG A 76 12.13 3.81 5.36
N ASN A 77 11.88 4.41 6.52
CA ASN A 77 12.77 4.31 7.68
C ASN A 77 12.75 2.93 8.39
N LYS A 78 11.85 2.04 7.99
CA LYS A 78 11.76 0.66 8.52
C LYS A 78 12.53 -0.36 7.67
N VAL A 79 13.02 0.03 6.51
CA VAL A 79 13.77 -0.82 5.59
C VAL A 79 15.13 -0.22 5.26
N GLN A 80 16.05 -1.06 4.77
CA GLN A 80 17.33 -0.57 4.28
C GLN A 80 17.14 0.21 2.96
N PRO A 81 18.07 1.10 2.61
CA PRO A 81 18.07 1.75 1.30
C PRO A 81 18.06 0.71 0.17
N TRP A 82 17.30 0.99 -0.87
CA TRP A 82 17.16 0.14 -2.05
C TRP A 82 17.71 0.81 -3.31
N THR A 83 17.87 0.04 -4.36
CA THR A 83 18.12 0.56 -5.70
C THR A 83 16.80 0.86 -6.40
N SER A 84 16.64 2.05 -6.97
CA SER A 84 15.49 2.35 -7.83
C SER A 84 15.53 1.49 -9.09
N VAL A 85 14.42 0.83 -9.40
CA VAL A 85 14.23 0.15 -10.67
C VAL A 85 13.27 0.89 -11.61
N GLY A 86 13.08 2.19 -11.37
CA GLY A 86 12.33 3.10 -12.22
C GLY A 86 10.86 3.24 -11.83
N SER A 87 10.03 3.42 -12.85
CA SER A 87 8.60 3.68 -12.68
C SER A 87 7.83 2.40 -12.38
N ARG A 88 6.77 2.51 -11.57
CA ARG A 88 5.79 1.44 -11.34
C ARG A 88 5.01 1.08 -12.60
N TYR A 89 4.89 2.00 -13.55
CA TYR A 89 4.22 1.76 -14.85
C TYR A 89 5.11 1.03 -15.85
N GLN A 90 6.39 1.36 -15.86
CA GLN A 90 7.40 0.78 -16.74
C GLN A 90 8.70 0.61 -15.96
N PRO A 91 8.81 -0.42 -15.12
CA PRO A 91 10.06 -0.69 -14.41
C PRO A 91 11.14 -1.12 -15.40
N SER A 92 12.40 -0.78 -15.09
CA SER A 92 13.55 -1.18 -15.90
C SER A 92 13.87 -2.66 -15.66
N LEU A 93 13.60 -3.50 -16.65
CA LEU A 93 13.94 -4.92 -16.60
C LEU A 93 15.44 -5.15 -16.45
N GLU A 94 16.26 -4.29 -17.07
CA GLU A 94 17.72 -4.33 -16.94
C GLU A 94 18.16 -4.05 -15.49
N ALA A 95 17.61 -2.99 -14.86
CA ALA A 95 17.92 -2.66 -13.48
C ALA A 95 17.47 -3.78 -12.51
N ILE A 96 16.30 -4.38 -12.76
CA ILE A 96 15.82 -5.52 -11.98
C ILE A 96 16.78 -6.72 -12.13
N ALA A 97 17.15 -7.09 -13.35
CA ALA A 97 18.04 -8.21 -13.62
C ALA A 97 19.45 -8.01 -13.00
N ALA A 98 19.97 -6.79 -13.02
CA ALA A 98 21.25 -6.43 -12.42
C ALA A 98 21.28 -6.67 -10.89
N LEU A 99 20.14 -6.58 -10.22
CA LEU A 99 19.99 -6.85 -8.79
C LEU A 99 19.98 -8.35 -8.45
N LYS A 100 19.87 -9.23 -9.46
CA LYS A 100 19.80 -10.70 -9.28
C LYS A 100 18.80 -11.10 -8.19
N PRO A 101 17.52 -10.70 -8.32
CA PRO A 101 16.50 -11.04 -7.33
C PRO A 101 16.21 -12.54 -7.34
N ASP A 102 15.71 -13.04 -6.22
CA ASP A 102 15.14 -14.39 -6.10
C ASP A 102 13.61 -14.35 -5.93
N LEU A 103 13.03 -13.14 -5.82
CA LEU A 103 11.60 -12.89 -5.91
C LEU A 103 11.33 -11.49 -6.46
N ILE A 104 10.36 -11.40 -7.36
CA ILE A 104 9.76 -10.14 -7.81
C ILE A 104 8.31 -10.14 -7.34
N ILE A 105 7.88 -9.07 -6.65
CA ILE A 105 6.48 -8.85 -6.27
C ILE A 105 5.93 -7.74 -7.18
N ALA A 106 4.99 -8.09 -8.02
CA ALA A 106 4.45 -7.21 -9.06
C ALA A 106 2.94 -7.06 -8.93
N ASP A 107 2.42 -5.95 -9.46
CA ASP A 107 0.97 -5.67 -9.49
C ASP A 107 0.34 -6.27 -10.75
N GLY A 108 -0.72 -7.04 -10.56
CA GLY A 108 -1.43 -7.70 -11.66
C GLY A 108 -1.96 -6.72 -12.71
N GLY A 109 -2.44 -5.56 -12.27
CA GLY A 109 -2.98 -4.55 -13.18
C GLY A 109 -1.94 -3.80 -14.00
N ARG A 110 -0.72 -3.58 -13.46
CA ARG A 110 0.34 -2.80 -14.13
C ARG A 110 1.33 -3.67 -14.88
N SER A 111 1.63 -4.85 -14.35
CA SER A 111 2.71 -5.70 -14.84
C SER A 111 2.23 -6.89 -15.68
N ALA A 112 0.93 -7.00 -15.97
CA ALA A 112 0.39 -8.11 -16.75
C ALA A 112 1.07 -8.28 -18.11
N GLU A 113 1.31 -7.18 -18.81
CA GLU A 113 1.96 -7.21 -20.14
C GLU A 113 3.45 -7.59 -20.08
N THR A 114 4.14 -7.28 -18.97
CA THR A 114 5.58 -7.57 -18.78
C THR A 114 5.83 -8.83 -17.94
N TYR A 115 4.80 -9.55 -17.55
CA TYR A 115 4.90 -10.72 -16.67
C TYR A 115 5.86 -11.78 -17.20
N GLN A 116 5.78 -12.09 -18.49
CA GLN A 116 6.64 -13.11 -19.12
C GLN A 116 8.12 -12.70 -19.12
N GLU A 117 8.42 -11.41 -19.23
CA GLU A 117 9.78 -10.89 -19.16
C GLU A 117 10.30 -10.91 -17.71
N LEU A 118 9.45 -10.61 -16.74
CA LEU A 118 9.81 -10.69 -15.32
C LEU A 118 10.13 -12.13 -14.90
N LEU A 119 9.36 -13.10 -15.37
CA LEU A 119 9.61 -14.53 -15.12
C LEU A 119 10.96 -15.04 -15.67
N LYS A 120 11.51 -14.41 -16.72
CA LYS A 120 12.85 -14.72 -17.22
C LYS A 120 13.96 -14.26 -16.27
N ILE A 121 13.66 -13.31 -15.39
CA ILE A 121 14.62 -12.75 -14.42
C ILE A 121 14.58 -13.54 -13.12
N ALA A 122 13.38 -13.73 -12.54
CA ALA A 122 13.18 -14.41 -11.25
C ALA A 122 11.72 -14.89 -11.10
N PRO A 123 11.46 -15.80 -10.14
CA PRO A 123 10.09 -16.07 -9.70
C PRO A 123 9.35 -14.78 -9.43
N THR A 124 8.18 -14.62 -10.06
CA THR A 124 7.37 -13.39 -9.99
C THR A 124 5.98 -13.72 -9.52
N VAL A 125 5.58 -13.13 -8.39
CA VAL A 125 4.23 -13.22 -7.85
C VAL A 125 3.44 -11.96 -8.24
N MET A 126 2.21 -12.15 -8.70
CA MET A 126 1.33 -11.09 -9.17
C MET A 126 0.22 -10.86 -8.14
N LEU A 127 0.30 -9.76 -7.40
CA LEU A 127 -0.67 -9.42 -6.36
C LEU A 127 -1.39 -8.12 -6.72
N LYS A 128 -2.59 -7.95 -6.19
CA LYS A 128 -3.34 -6.71 -6.39
C LYS A 128 -2.73 -5.58 -5.57
N SER A 129 -2.55 -4.42 -6.20
CA SER A 129 -2.14 -3.18 -5.57
C SER A 129 -2.87 -1.98 -6.17
N ARG A 130 -2.74 -1.72 -7.47
CA ARG A 130 -3.45 -0.61 -8.10
C ARG A 130 -4.96 -0.82 -8.05
N GLY A 131 -5.69 0.20 -7.55
CA GLY A 131 -7.14 0.13 -7.43
C GLY A 131 -7.64 -0.87 -6.38
N GLU A 132 -6.74 -1.31 -5.48
CA GLU A 132 -7.13 -2.17 -4.35
C GLU A 132 -7.93 -1.39 -3.32
N THR A 133 -8.81 -2.11 -2.63
CA THR A 133 -9.42 -1.66 -1.38
C THR A 133 -8.52 -2.00 -0.18
N TYR A 134 -8.86 -1.48 0.99
CA TYR A 134 -8.21 -1.83 2.25
C TYR A 134 -8.21 -3.34 2.51
N GLU A 135 -9.36 -4.01 2.31
CA GLU A 135 -9.48 -5.47 2.50
C GLU A 135 -8.65 -6.27 1.48
N GLU A 136 -8.63 -5.85 0.23
CA GLU A 136 -7.80 -6.50 -0.79
C GLU A 136 -6.30 -6.32 -0.51
N ASN A 137 -5.90 -5.19 0.07
CA ASN A 137 -4.53 -4.97 0.52
C ASN A 137 -4.14 -5.96 1.63
N LEU A 138 -5.02 -6.19 2.62
CA LEU A 138 -4.78 -7.18 3.69
C LEU A 138 -4.54 -8.58 3.13
N ILE A 139 -5.27 -8.97 2.07
CA ILE A 139 -5.06 -10.26 1.39
C ILE A 139 -3.67 -10.32 0.75
N SER A 140 -3.25 -9.28 0.06
CA SER A 140 -1.90 -9.21 -0.55
C SER A 140 -0.80 -9.24 0.51
N VAL A 141 -0.98 -8.53 1.61
CA VAL A 141 -0.04 -8.50 2.76
C VAL A 141 0.11 -9.89 3.38
N ALA A 142 -1.00 -10.61 3.60
CA ALA A 142 -0.99 -11.98 4.15
C ALA A 142 -0.23 -12.95 3.22
N LYS A 143 -0.46 -12.87 1.91
CA LYS A 143 0.23 -13.68 0.91
C LYS A 143 1.74 -13.40 0.89
N ILE A 144 2.17 -12.14 0.99
CA ILE A 144 3.59 -11.79 1.09
C ILE A 144 4.23 -12.43 2.33
N GLY A 145 3.55 -12.37 3.48
CA GLY A 145 4.03 -13.02 4.70
C GLY A 145 4.19 -14.54 4.54
N GLU A 146 3.24 -15.18 3.87
CA GLU A 146 3.28 -16.63 3.61
C GLU A 146 4.45 -17.01 2.68
N ILE A 147 4.63 -16.27 1.57
CA ILE A 147 5.74 -16.47 0.62
C ILE A 147 7.10 -16.33 1.31
N LEU A 148 7.23 -15.43 2.26
CA LEU A 148 8.46 -15.18 3.00
C LEU A 148 8.68 -16.13 4.19
N GLY A 149 7.85 -17.17 4.35
CA GLY A 149 7.93 -18.09 5.47
C GLY A 149 7.63 -17.46 6.84
N LYS A 150 6.87 -16.34 6.84
CA LYS A 150 6.54 -15.53 8.02
C LYS A 150 5.03 -15.47 8.26
N LYS A 151 4.33 -16.58 7.98
CA LYS A 151 2.86 -16.67 8.07
C LYS A 151 2.34 -16.32 9.45
N GLU A 152 2.92 -16.89 10.52
CA GLU A 152 2.52 -16.62 11.90
C GLU A 152 2.77 -15.15 12.28
N LEU A 153 3.91 -14.61 11.87
CA LEU A 153 4.26 -13.21 12.14
C LEU A 153 3.26 -12.27 11.46
N ILE A 154 2.99 -12.47 10.16
CA ILE A 154 2.09 -11.56 9.44
C ILE A 154 0.64 -11.67 9.95
N ASN A 155 0.21 -12.86 10.34
CA ASN A 155 -1.11 -13.04 10.95
C ASN A 155 -1.23 -12.27 12.28
N GLN A 156 -0.19 -12.29 13.10
CA GLN A 156 -0.15 -11.50 14.33
C GLN A 156 -0.11 -10.00 14.04
N VAL A 157 0.70 -9.56 13.07
CA VAL A 157 0.77 -8.15 12.63
C VAL A 157 -0.60 -7.66 12.15
N ILE A 158 -1.30 -8.44 11.32
CA ILE A 158 -2.63 -8.10 10.84
C ILE A 158 -3.64 -8.04 12.00
N LYS A 159 -3.59 -8.98 12.91
CA LYS A 159 -4.45 -8.99 14.10
C LYS A 159 -4.26 -7.74 14.96
N ASP A 160 -3.01 -7.36 15.22
CA ASP A 160 -2.70 -6.17 16.01
C ASP A 160 -3.06 -4.88 15.27
N HIS A 161 -2.92 -4.88 13.94
CA HIS A 161 -3.37 -3.80 13.07
C HIS A 161 -4.90 -3.64 13.14
N HIS A 162 -5.67 -4.72 13.05
CA HIS A 162 -7.13 -4.66 13.19
C HIS A 162 -7.54 -4.03 14.53
N LYS A 163 -6.90 -4.43 15.62
CA LYS A 163 -7.16 -3.86 16.93
C LYS A 163 -6.92 -2.34 16.95
N ARG A 164 -5.78 -1.88 16.40
CA ARG A 164 -5.50 -0.44 16.32
C ARG A 164 -6.51 0.31 15.45
N MET A 165 -6.95 -0.30 14.34
CA MET A 165 -7.97 0.29 13.48
C MET A 165 -9.34 0.34 14.17
N ASP A 166 -9.68 -0.66 15.00
CA ASP A 166 -10.89 -0.64 15.84
C ASP A 166 -10.82 0.48 16.88
N ASP A 167 -9.68 0.63 17.56
CA ASP A 167 -9.45 1.71 18.53
C ASP A 167 -9.61 3.10 17.87
N PHE A 168 -9.12 3.28 16.64
CA PHE A 168 -9.36 4.50 15.85
C PHE A 168 -10.83 4.68 15.49
N ALA A 169 -11.50 3.64 15.03
CA ALA A 169 -12.92 3.70 14.64
C ALA A 169 -13.82 4.10 15.82
N GLU A 170 -13.54 3.61 17.03
CA GLU A 170 -14.26 4.01 18.25
C GLU A 170 -14.12 5.51 18.55
N ASN A 171 -12.99 6.12 18.19
CA ASN A 171 -12.72 7.55 18.40
C ASN A 171 -13.20 8.44 17.25
N ILE A 172 -13.37 7.87 16.05
CA ILE A 172 -13.80 8.56 14.83
C ILE A 172 -15.32 8.43 14.71
N VAL A 173 -16.06 9.31 15.37
CA VAL A 173 -17.54 9.34 15.30
C VAL A 173 -17.98 10.61 14.59
N SER A 174 -18.55 10.48 13.40
CA SER A 174 -19.04 11.60 12.60
C SER A 174 -20.18 11.17 11.70
N GLU A 175 -21.23 12.00 11.60
CA GLU A 175 -22.31 11.85 10.63
C GLU A 175 -22.01 12.56 9.30
N GLN A 176 -20.88 13.26 9.21
CA GLN A 176 -20.48 14.00 8.03
C GLN A 176 -19.97 13.06 6.94
N ARG A 177 -20.24 13.43 5.69
CA ARG A 177 -19.73 12.72 4.50
C ARG A 177 -18.37 13.26 4.14
N PHE A 178 -17.37 12.40 4.21
CA PHE A 178 -16.00 12.71 3.84
C PHE A 178 -15.77 12.37 2.38
N GLN A 179 -15.00 13.21 1.69
CA GLN A 179 -14.53 12.91 0.35
C GLN A 179 -13.05 13.25 0.23
N PHE A 180 -12.28 12.31 -0.29
CA PHE A 180 -10.90 12.54 -0.69
C PHE A 180 -10.79 12.58 -2.21
N GLY A 181 -9.94 13.47 -2.73
CA GLY A 181 -9.59 13.52 -4.12
C GLY A 181 -8.18 14.05 -4.34
N VAL A 182 -7.56 13.64 -5.45
CA VAL A 182 -6.30 14.19 -5.91
C VAL A 182 -6.53 15.15 -7.07
N THR A 183 -5.74 16.20 -7.09
CA THR A 183 -5.87 17.25 -8.11
C THR A 183 -4.51 17.67 -8.67
N ASN A 184 -4.52 18.06 -9.92
CA ASN A 184 -3.43 18.72 -10.64
C ASN A 184 -4.00 19.72 -11.64
N GLU A 185 -3.19 20.29 -12.53
CA GLU A 185 -3.64 21.24 -13.56
C GLU A 185 -4.71 20.65 -14.50
N LYS A 186 -4.72 19.32 -14.71
CA LYS A 186 -5.58 18.63 -15.67
C LYS A 186 -6.96 18.30 -15.12
N GLY A 187 -7.12 18.21 -13.79
CA GLY A 187 -8.40 17.83 -13.23
C GLY A 187 -8.38 17.43 -11.76
N LEU A 188 -9.55 16.97 -11.32
CA LEU A 188 -9.80 16.34 -10.03
C LEU A 188 -10.22 14.89 -10.24
N TRP A 189 -9.64 14.00 -9.48
CA TRP A 189 -10.04 12.58 -9.39
C TRP A 189 -10.45 12.28 -7.95
N ILE A 190 -11.73 12.03 -7.76
CA ILE A 190 -12.27 11.57 -6.47
C ILE A 190 -11.89 10.11 -6.27
N HIS A 191 -11.47 9.78 -5.07
CA HIS A 191 -11.26 8.41 -4.60
C HIS A 191 -12.57 7.91 -3.97
N GLY A 192 -13.27 7.05 -4.70
CA GLY A 192 -14.54 6.45 -4.27
C GLY A 192 -14.36 5.32 -3.26
N PRO A 193 -15.47 4.68 -2.83
CA PRO A 193 -15.45 3.58 -1.86
C PRO A 193 -14.61 2.37 -2.29
N LYS A 194 -14.48 2.15 -3.60
CA LYS A 194 -13.65 1.09 -4.19
C LYS A 194 -12.15 1.43 -4.27
N SER A 195 -11.76 2.65 -3.85
CA SER A 195 -10.36 3.01 -3.70
C SER A 195 -9.81 2.62 -2.34
N TYR A 196 -8.48 2.60 -2.22
CA TYR A 196 -7.83 2.35 -0.93
C TYR A 196 -8.24 3.41 0.13
N ALA A 197 -8.08 4.70 -0.19
CA ALA A 197 -8.42 5.78 0.74
C ALA A 197 -9.91 5.78 1.12
N GLY A 198 -10.81 5.60 0.13
CA GLY A 198 -12.24 5.52 0.40
C GLY A 198 -12.61 4.35 1.32
N SER A 199 -12.07 3.17 1.05
CA SER A 199 -12.32 1.98 1.87
C SER A 199 -11.68 2.04 3.27
N VAL A 200 -10.54 2.75 3.44
CA VAL A 200 -9.99 3.05 4.77
C VAL A 200 -10.94 3.95 5.56
N MET A 201 -11.49 4.99 4.93
CA MET A 201 -12.48 5.86 5.59
C MET A 201 -13.73 5.07 6.00
N GLU A 202 -14.25 4.19 5.14
CA GLU A 202 -15.38 3.31 5.48
C GLU A 202 -15.05 2.32 6.60
N ARG A 203 -13.85 1.72 6.59
CA ARG A 203 -13.36 0.86 7.69
C ARG A 203 -13.35 1.58 9.03
N LEU A 204 -13.16 2.88 9.03
CA LEU A 204 -13.19 3.74 10.21
C LEU A 204 -14.58 4.27 10.58
N GLY A 205 -15.63 3.83 9.87
CA GLY A 205 -17.01 4.22 10.11
C GLY A 205 -17.42 5.56 9.50
N LEU A 206 -16.59 6.15 8.62
CA LEU A 206 -16.94 7.38 7.91
C LEU A 206 -17.72 7.10 6.63
N SER A 207 -18.73 7.91 6.36
CA SER A 207 -19.46 7.86 5.09
C SER A 207 -18.75 8.70 4.03
N THR A 208 -18.81 8.26 2.77
CA THR A 208 -18.35 9.04 1.61
C THR A 208 -19.52 9.72 0.89
N SER A 209 -19.23 10.76 0.12
CA SER A 209 -20.26 11.49 -0.65
C SER A 209 -20.57 10.84 -2.00
N VAL A 210 -19.81 9.83 -2.41
CA VAL A 210 -20.00 9.10 -3.67
C VAL A 210 -20.66 7.78 -3.40
N PRO A 211 -21.75 7.42 -4.13
CA PRO A 211 -22.43 6.14 -3.95
C PRO A 211 -21.55 4.93 -4.21
N ASP A 212 -21.78 3.85 -3.46
CA ASP A 212 -21.09 2.56 -3.53
C ASP A 212 -21.18 1.86 -4.90
N GLU A 213 -22.18 2.24 -5.70
CA GLU A 213 -22.46 1.67 -7.02
C GLU A 213 -21.43 2.02 -8.11
N ARG A 214 -20.50 2.93 -7.82
CA ARG A 214 -19.44 3.30 -8.75
C ARG A 214 -18.36 2.21 -8.75
N GLU A 215 -18.23 1.50 -9.85
CA GLU A 215 -17.23 0.43 -10.04
C GLU A 215 -15.77 0.93 -10.04
N ASN A 216 -15.56 2.21 -10.39
CA ASN A 216 -14.21 2.78 -10.52
C ASN A 216 -13.69 3.32 -9.18
N ALA A 217 -12.49 2.88 -8.81
CA ALA A 217 -11.79 3.41 -7.64
C ALA A 217 -11.49 4.91 -7.74
N TYR A 218 -11.17 5.39 -8.94
CA TYR A 218 -10.79 6.78 -9.23
C TYR A 218 -11.75 7.38 -10.24
N ILE A 219 -12.39 8.49 -9.88
CA ILE A 219 -13.49 9.08 -10.65
C ILE A 219 -13.09 10.48 -11.07
N ALA A 220 -12.83 10.66 -12.38
CA ALA A 220 -12.64 12.00 -12.95
C ALA A 220 -13.90 12.82 -12.70
N THR A 221 -13.76 14.00 -12.09
CA THR A 221 -14.87 14.76 -11.53
C THR A 221 -14.80 16.21 -11.97
N THR A 222 -15.90 16.74 -12.51
CA THR A 222 -16.07 18.15 -12.80
C THR A 222 -16.54 18.92 -11.56
N LEU A 223 -16.51 20.28 -11.64
CA LEU A 223 -17.01 21.10 -10.56
C LEU A 223 -18.52 20.83 -10.28
N GLU A 224 -19.32 20.66 -11.33
CA GLU A 224 -20.76 20.38 -11.21
C GLU A 224 -21.02 19.01 -10.55
N GLN A 225 -20.20 18.01 -10.88
CA GLN A 225 -20.27 16.68 -10.25
C GLN A 225 -19.85 16.74 -8.77
N LEU A 226 -18.84 17.54 -8.43
CA LEU A 226 -18.43 17.77 -7.05
C LEU A 226 -19.52 18.49 -6.25
N ILE A 227 -20.17 19.49 -6.82
CA ILE A 227 -21.31 20.20 -6.23
C ILE A 227 -22.47 19.22 -5.99
N LYS A 228 -22.74 18.32 -6.94
CA LYS A 228 -23.79 17.29 -6.81
C LYS A 228 -23.45 16.29 -5.72
N ALA A 229 -22.21 15.84 -5.61
CA ALA A 229 -21.73 14.96 -4.56
C ALA A 229 -21.80 15.63 -3.18
N ASN A 230 -21.54 16.92 -3.14
CA ASN A 230 -21.70 17.85 -2.02
C ASN A 230 -21.13 17.27 -0.69
N PRO A 231 -19.82 17.03 -0.57
CA PRO A 231 -19.22 16.54 0.65
C PRO A 231 -19.32 17.56 1.78
N ASP A 232 -19.45 17.06 3.02
CA ASP A 232 -19.43 17.88 4.23
C ASP A 232 -18.01 18.21 4.68
N VAL A 233 -17.06 17.29 4.38
CA VAL A 233 -15.60 17.46 4.56
C VAL A 233 -14.91 17.03 3.27
N PHE A 234 -14.06 17.90 2.73
CA PHE A 234 -13.33 17.62 1.49
C PHE A 234 -11.82 17.64 1.74
N LEU A 235 -11.17 16.49 1.51
CA LEU A 235 -9.74 16.27 1.65
C LEU A 235 -9.10 16.32 0.26
N ILE A 236 -8.08 17.14 0.08
CA ILE A 236 -7.46 17.40 -1.22
C ILE A 236 -5.97 17.06 -1.17
N GLY A 237 -5.54 16.11 -2.00
CA GLY A 237 -4.14 15.85 -2.28
C GLY A 237 -3.71 16.60 -3.54
N LYS A 238 -2.86 17.61 -3.40
CA LYS A 238 -2.40 18.43 -4.54
C LYS A 238 -1.11 17.89 -5.13
N TYR A 239 -1.07 17.77 -6.45
CA TYR A 239 0.12 17.48 -7.24
C TYR A 239 0.45 18.68 -8.14
N GLY A 240 1.57 19.35 -7.87
CA GLY A 240 2.00 20.56 -8.56
C GLY A 240 1.60 21.85 -7.84
N ASP A 241 2.16 22.97 -8.28
CA ASP A 241 1.96 24.30 -7.67
C ASP A 241 0.59 24.92 -8.00
N LYS A 242 0.03 24.53 -9.14
CA LYS A 242 -1.31 24.95 -9.58
C LYS A 242 -2.14 23.71 -9.90
N THR A 243 -3.42 23.79 -9.56
CA THR A 243 -4.38 22.71 -9.79
C THR A 243 -5.69 23.25 -10.34
N ILE A 244 -6.55 22.37 -10.83
CA ILE A 244 -7.89 22.76 -11.28
C ILE A 244 -8.73 23.34 -10.13
N ILE A 245 -8.46 22.96 -8.89
CA ILE A 245 -9.14 23.50 -7.70
C ILE A 245 -8.86 25.01 -7.57
N ASP A 246 -7.64 25.46 -7.85
CA ASP A 246 -7.29 26.89 -7.78
C ASP A 246 -8.12 27.70 -8.80
N VAL A 247 -8.41 27.11 -9.96
CA VAL A 247 -9.32 27.70 -10.96
C VAL A 247 -10.77 27.69 -10.47
N TRP A 248 -11.23 26.58 -9.86
CA TRP A 248 -12.61 26.46 -9.38
C TRP A 248 -12.91 27.38 -8.21
N GLN A 249 -11.94 27.71 -7.38
CA GLN A 249 -12.07 28.66 -6.27
C GLN A 249 -12.44 30.07 -6.72
N GLU A 250 -12.08 30.45 -7.96
CA GLU A 250 -12.48 31.73 -8.58
C GLU A 250 -13.93 31.71 -9.13
N ASN A 251 -14.54 30.53 -9.25
CA ASN A 251 -15.90 30.37 -9.72
C ASN A 251 -16.89 30.47 -8.53
N PRO A 252 -17.90 31.35 -8.58
CA PRO A 252 -18.91 31.49 -7.53
C PRO A 252 -19.61 30.17 -7.16
N LEU A 253 -19.73 29.21 -8.09
CA LEU A 253 -20.34 27.93 -7.88
C LEU A 253 -19.54 27.05 -6.85
N TRP A 254 -18.26 27.31 -6.67
CA TRP A 254 -17.44 26.68 -5.64
C TRP A 254 -18.04 26.83 -4.25
N ASN A 255 -18.62 27.99 -3.97
CA ASN A 255 -19.22 28.29 -2.67
C ASN A 255 -20.56 27.55 -2.42
N LEU A 256 -21.06 26.79 -3.39
CA LEU A 256 -22.25 25.93 -3.20
C LEU A 256 -21.95 24.64 -2.45
N ILE A 257 -20.66 24.24 -2.41
CA ILE A 257 -20.22 22.99 -1.76
C ILE A 257 -20.27 23.18 -0.25
N GLU A 258 -20.88 22.24 0.48
CA GLU A 258 -21.06 22.30 1.93
C GLU A 258 -19.71 22.39 2.68
N ALA A 259 -18.72 21.59 2.27
CA ALA A 259 -17.37 21.65 2.84
C ALA A 259 -16.72 23.03 2.68
N VAL A 260 -17.00 23.75 1.57
CA VAL A 260 -16.48 25.09 1.32
C VAL A 260 -17.17 26.11 2.22
N LYS A 261 -18.50 26.09 2.30
CA LYS A 261 -19.30 26.97 3.18
C LYS A 261 -18.84 26.88 4.64
N ASN A 262 -18.57 25.66 5.09
CA ASN A 262 -18.23 25.36 6.48
C ASN A 262 -16.72 25.39 6.75
N LYS A 263 -15.89 25.78 5.77
CA LYS A 263 -14.41 25.83 5.87
C LYS A 263 -13.80 24.49 6.25
N LYS A 264 -14.36 23.40 5.72
CA LYS A 264 -13.93 22.01 5.92
C LYS A 264 -13.28 21.42 4.69
N VAL A 265 -12.56 22.24 3.95
CA VAL A 265 -11.66 21.82 2.87
C VAL A 265 -10.26 21.79 3.44
N THR A 266 -9.62 20.62 3.46
CA THR A 266 -8.31 20.39 4.07
C THR A 266 -7.35 19.78 3.07
N GLU A 267 -6.16 20.34 2.94
CA GLU A 267 -5.08 19.72 2.18
C GLU A 267 -4.45 18.59 3.01
N VAL A 268 -4.24 17.46 2.37
CA VAL A 268 -3.57 16.28 2.95
C VAL A 268 -2.35 15.90 2.11
N GLU A 269 -1.43 15.11 2.70
CA GLU A 269 -0.23 14.65 2.00
C GLU A 269 -0.60 13.72 0.84
N PRO A 270 -0.42 14.16 -0.43
CA PRO A 270 -0.90 13.39 -1.57
C PRO A 270 -0.22 12.03 -1.73
N LEU A 271 1.06 11.91 -1.34
CA LEU A 271 1.78 10.64 -1.41
C LEU A 271 1.20 9.60 -0.44
N LEU A 272 0.89 10.01 0.79
CA LEU A 272 0.25 9.13 1.77
C LEU A 272 -1.14 8.68 1.28
N TRP A 273 -1.97 9.64 0.90
CA TRP A 273 -3.40 9.39 0.66
C TRP A 273 -3.70 8.72 -0.68
N SER A 274 -2.81 8.82 -1.67
CA SER A 274 -3.08 8.30 -3.01
C SER A 274 -2.10 7.28 -3.55
N LYS A 275 -0.85 7.26 -3.09
CA LYS A 275 0.18 6.38 -3.63
C LYS A 275 0.68 5.32 -2.66
N ASN A 276 0.82 5.68 -1.38
CA ASN A 276 1.22 4.74 -0.34
C ASN A 276 -0.01 4.03 0.22
N ARG A 277 0.03 2.71 0.19
CA ARG A 277 -1.04 1.82 0.68
C ARG A 277 -0.40 0.74 1.53
N GLY A 278 -1.12 0.22 2.50
CA GLY A 278 -0.65 -0.82 3.40
C GLY A 278 -1.04 -0.51 4.85
N LEU A 279 -0.61 -1.34 5.78
CA LEU A 279 -0.99 -1.25 7.18
C LEU A 279 -0.47 0.05 7.82
N ILE A 280 0.79 0.39 7.55
CA ILE A 280 1.41 1.63 8.07
C ILE A 280 0.68 2.85 7.52
N ALA A 281 0.44 2.89 6.21
CA ALA A 281 -0.28 3.98 5.57
C ALA A 281 -1.70 4.15 6.14
N ALA A 282 -2.46 3.05 6.31
CA ALA A 282 -3.81 3.08 6.87
C ALA A 282 -3.85 3.65 8.30
N GLU A 283 -2.91 3.25 9.15
CA GLU A 283 -2.85 3.75 10.54
C GLU A 283 -2.50 5.24 10.62
N ILE A 284 -1.66 5.73 9.71
CA ILE A 284 -1.36 7.17 9.64
C ILE A 284 -2.59 7.95 9.16
N MET A 285 -3.27 7.46 8.11
CA MET A 285 -4.52 8.06 7.64
C MET A 285 -5.59 8.08 8.75
N ALA A 286 -5.72 6.97 9.49
CA ALA A 286 -6.65 6.87 10.61
C ALA A 286 -6.33 7.90 11.71
N LYS A 287 -5.04 8.10 12.02
CA LYS A 287 -4.59 9.10 12.98
C LYS A 287 -4.91 10.53 12.54
N GLU A 288 -4.68 10.83 11.26
CA GLU A 288 -5.05 12.15 10.70
C GLU A 288 -6.56 12.39 10.76
N LEU A 289 -7.38 11.38 10.39
CA LEU A 289 -8.83 11.46 10.46
C LEU A 289 -9.34 11.61 11.89
N GLU A 290 -8.77 10.91 12.85
CA GLU A 290 -9.10 11.08 14.29
C GLU A 290 -8.90 12.54 14.75
N ILE A 291 -7.79 13.15 14.35
CA ILE A 291 -7.48 14.55 14.68
C ILE A 291 -8.51 15.48 14.00
N MET A 292 -8.79 15.27 12.71
CA MET A 292 -9.73 16.10 11.95
C MET A 292 -11.15 16.04 12.54
N VAL A 293 -11.64 14.86 12.90
CA VAL A 293 -12.98 14.68 13.49
C VAL A 293 -13.08 15.37 14.84
N LYS A 294 -12.02 15.36 15.65
CA LYS A 294 -11.99 16.06 16.95
C LYS A 294 -11.98 17.59 16.82
N GLN A 295 -11.39 18.12 15.75
CA GLN A 295 -11.34 19.58 15.48
C GLN A 295 -12.67 20.13 14.94
N VAL A 296 -13.54 19.26 14.42
CA VAL A 296 -14.79 19.62 13.76
C VAL A 296 -15.99 19.56 14.74
N LYS A 297 -15.78 19.06 15.97
CA LYS A 297 -16.75 19.11 17.08
C LYS A 297 -16.69 20.48 17.77
#